data_454cb3bd38e72d3d096614d6edf19252
#
_entry.id   454cb3bd38e72d3d096614d6edf19252
#
_cell.length_a   1.000
_cell.length_b   1.000
_cell.length_c   1.000
_cell.angle_alpha   90.00
_cell.angle_beta   90.00
_cell.angle_gamma   90.00
#
_symmetry.space_group_name_H-M   'P 1'
#
loop_
_entity.id
_entity.type
_entity.pdbx_description
1 polymer ?
#
loop_
_entity_poly.entity_id
_entity_poly.type
_entity_poly.pdbx_seq_one_letter_code
_entity_poly.pdbx_strand_id
1 'polypeptide(L)'
;IGFNLASQTKFRSMVMAPIPIFIGYDSRERAATNVLIDSLYQHSSVPLAITPLVTPQLEAQCLYRRERDPKQSTDFSFTRFLVPHLMGYQGWALFLDCDMLCRADIKALWEQRDDRYGAMCVQHEHVPGETVKFLGEVQSAYPKKNWSSLMLLNCSRCTKLTVDYVNTATGLELHRF
;
A
#
# COMPACT_ATOMS: atom_id res chain seq x y z
N ILE A 1 -30.53 -6.10 40.55
CA ILE A 1 -30.22 -5.24 39.40
C ILE A 1 -29.85 -6.19 38.27
N GLY A 2 -30.86 -6.54 37.43
CA GLY A 2 -30.63 -7.44 36.29
C GLY A 2 -30.06 -6.67 35.10
N PHE A 3 -28.82 -6.95 34.72
CA PHE A 3 -28.25 -6.45 33.47
C PHE A 3 -28.89 -7.18 32.29
N ASN A 4 -29.56 -6.42 31.43
CA ASN A 4 -30.26 -6.95 30.25
C ASN A 4 -29.23 -7.29 29.17
N LEU A 5 -28.91 -8.57 28.99
CA LEU A 5 -27.97 -9.11 27.99
C LEU A 5 -28.35 -8.80 26.52
N ALA A 6 -29.60 -8.42 26.26
CA ALA A 6 -30.08 -8.11 24.92
C ALA A 6 -29.51 -6.79 24.33
N SER A 7 -28.98 -5.87 25.17
CA SER A 7 -28.38 -4.62 24.69
C SER A 7 -26.93 -4.76 24.23
N GLN A 8 -26.24 -5.82 24.66
CA GLN A 8 -24.84 -6.04 24.28
C GLN A 8 -24.66 -6.59 22.85
N THR A 9 -25.66 -7.27 22.33
CA THR A 9 -25.59 -7.86 20.97
C THR A 9 -25.70 -6.80 19.86
N LYS A 10 -26.40 -5.70 20.10
CA LYS A 10 -26.54 -4.60 19.13
C LYS A 10 -25.30 -3.69 19.06
N PHE A 11 -24.52 -3.57 20.13
CA PHE A 11 -23.30 -2.78 20.15
C PHE A 11 -22.10 -3.48 19.48
N ARG A 12 -22.12 -4.82 19.41
CA ARG A 12 -21.02 -5.60 18.83
C ARG A 12 -20.95 -5.55 17.31
N SER A 13 -22.01 -5.07 16.64
CA SER A 13 -22.08 -4.98 15.17
C SER A 13 -21.53 -3.67 14.57
N MET A 14 -21.06 -2.72 15.38
CA MET A 14 -20.63 -1.40 14.93
C MET A 14 -19.13 -1.09 15.14
N VAL A 15 -18.35 -2.00 15.68
CA VAL A 15 -16.91 -1.76 15.83
C VAL A 15 -16.24 -2.22 14.53
N MET A 16 -15.95 -1.26 13.66
CA MET A 16 -15.14 -1.50 12.47
C MET A 16 -13.68 -1.65 12.89
N ALA A 17 -13.04 -2.74 12.46
CA ALA A 17 -11.60 -2.90 12.65
C ALA A 17 -10.85 -1.74 11.94
N PRO A 18 -9.71 -1.28 12.47
CA PRO A 18 -8.91 -0.26 11.81
C PRO A 18 -8.56 -0.67 10.38
N ILE A 19 -8.61 0.29 9.45
CA ILE A 19 -8.17 0.05 8.07
C ILE A 19 -6.65 -0.14 8.05
N PRO A 20 -6.12 -1.29 7.60
CA PRO A 20 -4.68 -1.48 7.44
C PRO A 20 -4.17 -0.65 6.26
N ILE A 21 -3.29 0.31 6.52
CA ILE A 21 -2.67 1.18 5.51
C ILE A 21 -1.16 1.02 5.59
N PHE A 22 -0.55 0.62 4.49
CA PHE A 22 0.89 0.58 4.32
C PHE A 22 1.34 1.77 3.47
N ILE A 23 2.36 2.47 3.90
CA ILE A 23 2.91 3.63 3.19
C ILE A 23 4.33 3.30 2.74
N GLY A 24 4.62 3.49 1.45
CA GLY A 24 5.97 3.42 0.94
C GLY A 24 6.83 4.51 1.61
N TYR A 25 7.93 4.14 2.25
CA TYR A 25 8.78 5.08 2.96
C TYR A 25 10.12 5.25 2.25
N ASP A 26 10.48 6.50 1.97
CA ASP A 26 11.80 6.90 1.52
C ASP A 26 12.36 7.95 2.48
N SER A 27 13.58 7.74 2.96
CA SER A 27 14.21 8.65 3.93
C SER A 27 14.43 10.06 3.37
N ARG A 28 14.46 10.20 2.05
CA ARG A 28 14.55 11.50 1.35
C ARG A 28 13.22 12.26 1.32
N GLU A 29 12.10 11.55 1.52
CA GLU A 29 10.74 12.08 1.42
C GLU A 29 9.98 12.02 2.75
N ARG A 30 10.70 12.10 3.88
CA ARG A 30 10.11 12.02 5.23
C ARG A 30 9.02 13.06 5.49
N ALA A 31 9.19 14.26 4.97
CA ALA A 31 8.20 15.32 5.14
C ALA A 31 6.88 14.95 4.41
N ALA A 32 6.96 14.45 3.19
CA ALA A 32 5.80 14.00 2.42
C ALA A 32 5.06 12.85 3.15
N THR A 33 5.81 11.86 3.66
CA THR A 33 5.22 10.78 4.47
C THR A 33 4.43 11.31 5.66
N ASN A 34 4.97 12.29 6.40
CA ASN A 34 4.28 12.85 7.57
C ASN A 34 3.02 13.63 7.16
N VAL A 35 3.07 14.37 6.05
CA VAL A 35 1.91 15.09 5.51
C VAL A 35 0.81 14.12 5.08
N LEU A 36 1.17 13.00 4.41
CA LEU A 36 0.22 11.96 4.06
C LEU A 36 -0.45 11.37 5.32
N ILE A 37 0.34 10.98 6.32
CA ILE A 37 -0.18 10.40 7.57
C ILE A 37 -1.13 11.38 8.28
N ASP A 38 -0.75 12.64 8.41
CA ASP A 38 -1.60 13.66 9.03
C ASP A 38 -2.90 13.84 8.24
N SER A 39 -2.82 13.96 6.92
CA SER A 39 -4.00 14.11 6.06
C SER A 39 -4.95 12.90 6.13
N LEU A 40 -4.43 11.70 6.27
CA LEU A 40 -5.24 10.49 6.48
C LEU A 40 -6.02 10.56 7.80
N TYR A 41 -5.37 10.97 8.89
CA TYR A 41 -6.05 11.12 10.18
C TYR A 41 -7.09 12.25 10.18
N GLN A 42 -6.80 13.35 9.49
CA GLN A 42 -7.74 14.48 9.42
C GLN A 42 -9.02 14.16 8.65
N HIS A 43 -8.95 13.30 7.64
CA HIS A 43 -10.08 13.02 6.75
C HIS A 43 -10.75 11.66 7.00
N SER A 44 -10.22 10.83 7.89
CA SER A 44 -10.82 9.51 8.13
C SER A 44 -11.92 9.56 9.18
N SER A 45 -13.10 9.02 8.85
CA SER A 45 -14.20 8.81 9.80
C SER A 45 -14.08 7.51 10.59
N VAL A 46 -13.02 6.71 10.34
CA VAL A 46 -12.81 5.39 10.95
C VAL A 46 -11.38 5.22 11.45
N PRO A 47 -11.13 4.32 12.42
CA PRO A 47 -9.77 4.04 12.88
C PRO A 47 -8.86 3.55 11.76
N LEU A 48 -7.59 3.95 11.79
CA LEU A 48 -6.56 3.56 10.85
C LEU A 48 -5.41 2.84 11.57
N ALA A 49 -4.85 1.81 10.93
CA ALA A 49 -3.61 1.14 11.32
C ALA A 49 -2.55 1.45 10.26
N ILE A 50 -1.76 2.49 10.47
CA ILE A 50 -0.79 2.99 9.48
C ILE A 50 0.59 2.41 9.77
N THR A 51 1.20 1.79 8.75
CA THR A 51 2.51 1.14 8.82
C THR A 51 3.39 1.64 7.67
N PRO A 52 4.37 2.54 7.91
CA PRO A 52 5.40 2.86 6.93
C PRO A 52 6.30 1.65 6.66
N LEU A 53 6.57 1.38 5.37
CA LEU A 53 7.46 0.31 4.92
C LEU A 53 8.90 0.81 4.91
N VAL A 54 9.57 0.75 6.05
CA VAL A 54 10.95 1.23 6.22
C VAL A 54 11.92 0.13 5.79
N THR A 55 12.59 0.29 4.65
CA THR A 55 13.46 -0.73 4.03
C THR A 55 14.50 -1.32 5.00
N PRO A 56 15.28 -0.56 5.78
CA PRO A 56 16.22 -1.14 6.76
C PRO A 56 15.56 -2.04 7.82
N GLN A 57 14.31 -1.77 8.20
CA GLN A 57 13.59 -2.63 9.14
C GLN A 57 13.16 -3.95 8.48
N LEU A 58 12.77 -3.93 7.21
CA LEU A 58 12.44 -5.12 6.44
C LEU A 58 13.69 -5.97 6.17
N GLU A 59 14.82 -5.34 5.92
CA GLU A 59 16.13 -6.01 5.77
C GLU A 59 16.55 -6.70 7.07
N ALA A 60 16.44 -6.02 8.21
CA ALA A 60 16.76 -6.59 9.52
C ALA A 60 15.91 -7.82 9.88
N GLN A 61 14.70 -7.92 9.30
CA GLN A 61 13.80 -9.08 9.43
C GLN A 61 13.98 -10.13 8.32
N CYS A 62 15.01 -9.98 7.46
CA CYS A 62 15.25 -10.82 6.29
C CYS A 62 14.08 -10.90 5.29
N LEU A 63 13.14 -9.93 5.32
CA LEU A 63 12.00 -9.84 4.41
C LEU A 63 12.38 -9.17 3.08
N TYR A 64 13.39 -8.31 3.09
CA TYR A 64 13.89 -7.63 1.91
C TYR A 64 15.39 -7.82 1.78
N ARG A 65 15.86 -8.31 0.62
CA ARG A 65 17.26 -8.72 0.38
C ARG A 65 17.76 -8.28 -1.00
N ARG A 66 16.98 -7.44 -1.69
CA ARG A 66 17.37 -6.98 -3.03
C ARG A 66 18.49 -5.97 -2.93
N GLU A 67 19.48 -6.12 -3.79
CA GLU A 67 20.38 -5.01 -4.07
C GLU A 67 19.59 -3.86 -4.73
N ARG A 68 20.02 -2.63 -4.49
CA ARG A 68 19.38 -1.47 -5.10
C ARG A 68 19.52 -1.53 -6.62
N ASP A 69 18.39 -1.63 -7.32
CA ASP A 69 18.36 -1.53 -8.78
C ASP A 69 18.70 -0.07 -9.19
N PRO A 70 19.69 0.16 -10.08
CA PRO A 70 19.99 1.50 -10.58
C PRO A 70 18.79 2.24 -11.19
N LYS A 71 17.79 1.51 -11.66
CA LYS A 71 16.53 2.05 -12.22
C LYS A 71 15.44 2.28 -11.16
N GLN A 72 15.71 1.94 -9.90
CA GLN A 72 14.78 2.12 -8.78
C GLN A 72 14.79 3.58 -8.34
N SER A 73 13.65 4.27 -8.46
CA SER A 73 13.52 5.69 -8.10
C SER A 73 13.37 5.91 -6.59
N THR A 74 12.68 5.01 -5.87
CA THR A 74 12.38 5.14 -4.44
C THR A 74 12.77 3.87 -3.69
N ASP A 75 13.02 3.99 -2.37
CA ASP A 75 13.35 2.84 -1.51
C ASP A 75 12.22 1.80 -1.45
N PHE A 76 10.98 2.22 -1.68
CA PHE A 76 9.80 1.36 -1.64
C PHE A 76 9.32 0.85 -3.00
N SER A 77 10.10 1.01 -4.07
CA SER A 77 9.72 0.54 -5.42
C SER A 77 9.31 -0.95 -5.45
N PHE A 78 9.93 -1.78 -4.60
CA PHE A 78 9.64 -3.22 -4.54
C PHE A 78 9.03 -3.64 -3.19
N THR A 79 9.33 -2.96 -2.09
CA THR A 79 8.81 -3.34 -0.76
C THR A 79 7.29 -3.26 -0.67
N ARG A 80 6.64 -2.46 -1.53
CA ARG A 80 5.18 -2.39 -1.66
C ARG A 80 4.52 -3.74 -1.91
N PHE A 81 5.22 -4.65 -2.57
CA PHE A 81 4.72 -6.00 -2.89
C PHE A 81 4.84 -6.98 -1.72
N LEU A 82 5.48 -6.60 -0.61
CA LEU A 82 5.50 -7.37 0.63
C LEU A 82 4.22 -7.20 1.47
N VAL A 83 3.36 -6.26 1.15
CA VAL A 83 2.12 -6.00 1.93
C VAL A 83 1.29 -7.26 2.15
N PRO A 84 1.02 -8.13 1.14
CA PRO A 84 0.27 -9.36 1.38
C PRO A 84 0.95 -10.31 2.38
N HIS A 85 2.28 -10.42 2.35
CA HIS A 85 3.04 -11.21 3.32
C HIS A 85 2.93 -10.62 4.74
N LEU A 86 3.09 -9.30 4.88
CA LEU A 86 2.97 -8.60 6.16
C LEU A 86 1.58 -8.72 6.77
N MET A 87 0.55 -8.87 5.95
CA MET A 87 -0.83 -9.18 6.36
C MET A 87 -1.08 -10.67 6.63
N GLY A 88 -0.05 -11.54 6.58
CA GLY A 88 -0.20 -12.99 6.70
C GLY A 88 -1.10 -13.58 5.62
N TYR A 89 -1.19 -12.94 4.45
CA TYR A 89 -2.08 -13.30 3.34
C TYR A 89 -3.56 -13.37 3.74
N GLN A 90 -3.99 -12.45 4.60
CA GLN A 90 -5.36 -12.41 5.09
C GLN A 90 -5.97 -11.02 4.93
N GLY A 91 -7.27 -10.98 4.59
CA GLY A 91 -8.06 -9.76 4.49
C GLY A 91 -7.58 -8.81 3.40
N TRP A 92 -7.88 -7.54 3.58
CA TRP A 92 -7.54 -6.46 2.68
C TRP A 92 -6.57 -5.47 3.32
N ALA A 93 -5.75 -4.84 2.52
CA ALA A 93 -4.88 -3.73 2.92
C ALA A 93 -4.84 -2.66 1.84
N LEU A 94 -4.56 -1.42 2.24
CA LEU A 94 -4.30 -0.30 1.35
C LEU A 94 -2.79 -0.04 1.33
N PHE A 95 -2.21 0.13 0.14
CA PHE A 95 -0.87 0.67 -0.05
C PHE A 95 -0.95 2.04 -0.71
N LEU A 96 -0.12 2.97 -0.23
CA LEU A 96 0.02 4.34 -0.76
C LEU A 96 1.50 4.70 -0.92
N ASP A 97 1.85 5.38 -2.00
CA ASP A 97 3.12 6.09 -2.11
C ASP A 97 3.16 7.26 -1.10
N CYS A 98 4.33 7.62 -0.60
CA CYS A 98 4.47 8.63 0.48
C CYS A 98 4.18 10.07 0.05
N ASP A 99 4.22 10.36 -1.24
CA ASP A 99 4.04 11.69 -1.85
C ASP A 99 2.57 12.02 -2.19
N MET A 100 1.65 11.28 -1.59
CA MET A 100 0.21 11.50 -1.75
C MET A 100 -0.36 12.42 -0.66
N LEU A 101 -1.54 12.99 -0.94
CA LEU A 101 -2.32 13.78 0.00
C LEU A 101 -3.76 13.25 0.04
N CYS A 102 -4.22 12.82 1.21
CA CYS A 102 -5.60 12.44 1.42
C CYS A 102 -6.48 13.71 1.50
N ARG A 103 -7.52 13.80 0.67
CA ARG A 103 -8.42 14.96 0.59
C ARG A 103 -9.88 14.63 0.85
N ALA A 104 -10.18 13.38 1.13
CA ALA A 104 -11.53 12.90 1.40
C ALA A 104 -11.46 11.70 2.35
N ASP A 105 -12.61 11.27 2.85
CA ASP A 105 -12.66 10.13 3.77
C ASP A 105 -12.15 8.85 3.09
N ILE A 106 -11.05 8.31 3.59
CA ILE A 106 -10.44 7.08 3.07
C ILE A 106 -11.37 5.86 3.16
N LYS A 107 -12.37 5.92 4.04
CA LYS A 107 -13.42 4.91 4.15
C LYS A 107 -14.16 4.72 2.83
N ALA A 108 -14.43 5.80 2.09
CA ALA A 108 -15.11 5.72 0.80
C ALA A 108 -14.33 4.89 -0.23
N LEU A 109 -12.98 5.01 -0.24
CA LEU A 109 -12.12 4.16 -1.06
C LEU A 109 -12.11 2.72 -0.53
N TRP A 110 -12.02 2.55 0.78
CA TRP A 110 -12.03 1.24 1.43
C TRP A 110 -13.30 0.44 1.14
N GLU A 111 -14.44 1.09 0.98
CA GLU A 111 -15.73 0.47 0.66
C GLU A 111 -15.83 0.01 -0.82
N GLN A 112 -14.90 0.43 -1.69
CA GLN A 112 -14.86 -0.03 -3.09
C GLN A 112 -14.27 -1.44 -3.27
N ARG A 113 -13.81 -2.09 -2.20
CA ARG A 113 -13.23 -3.44 -2.26
C ARG A 113 -14.20 -4.42 -2.89
N ASP A 114 -13.67 -5.25 -3.78
CA ASP A 114 -14.42 -6.28 -4.48
C ASP A 114 -13.63 -7.60 -4.44
N ASP A 115 -14.16 -8.59 -3.75
CA ASP A 115 -13.50 -9.87 -3.53
C ASP A 115 -13.23 -10.68 -4.82
N ARG A 116 -13.76 -10.26 -5.96
CA ARG A 116 -13.43 -10.83 -7.27
C ARG A 116 -11.99 -10.56 -7.68
N TYR A 117 -11.36 -9.51 -7.16
CA TYR A 117 -10.02 -9.05 -7.55
C TYR A 117 -8.98 -9.32 -6.48
N GLY A 118 -7.75 -9.58 -6.91
CA GLY A 118 -6.59 -9.65 -6.03
C GLY A 118 -5.99 -8.28 -5.72
N ALA A 119 -6.04 -7.37 -6.70
CA ALA A 119 -5.61 -5.99 -6.53
C ALA A 119 -6.54 -5.06 -7.32
N MET A 120 -6.80 -3.90 -6.75
CA MET A 120 -7.53 -2.82 -7.41
C MET A 120 -6.68 -1.55 -7.35
N CYS A 121 -6.52 -0.89 -8.49
CA CYS A 121 -5.67 0.28 -8.66
C CYS A 121 -6.43 1.37 -9.42
N VAL A 122 -5.99 2.61 -9.27
CA VAL A 122 -6.45 3.69 -10.15
C VAL A 122 -5.77 3.54 -11.51
N GLN A 123 -6.57 3.44 -12.56
CA GLN A 123 -6.06 3.42 -13.92
C GLN A 123 -5.64 4.83 -14.33
N HIS A 124 -4.38 4.98 -14.72
CA HIS A 124 -3.86 6.20 -15.30
C HIS A 124 -3.67 6.03 -16.81
N GLU A 125 -4.25 6.93 -17.60
CA GLU A 125 -3.88 7.07 -19.01
C GLU A 125 -2.49 7.73 -19.05
N HIS A 126 -1.48 6.92 -19.37
CA HIS A 126 -0.11 7.39 -19.43
C HIS A 126 0.32 7.57 -20.89
N VAL A 127 0.35 8.82 -21.34
CA VAL A 127 1.02 9.22 -22.59
C VAL A 127 2.43 9.65 -22.20
N PRO A 128 3.49 8.93 -22.61
CA PRO A 128 4.85 9.29 -22.25
C PRO A 128 5.23 10.62 -22.92
N GLY A 129 5.17 11.72 -22.18
CA GLY A 129 5.62 13.05 -22.64
C GLY A 129 7.04 13.39 -22.23
N GLU A 130 7.60 12.70 -21.23
CA GLU A 130 8.94 12.98 -20.71
C GLU A 130 9.75 11.70 -20.55
N THR A 131 11.04 11.76 -20.92
CA THR A 131 11.99 10.63 -20.83
C THR A 131 12.71 10.58 -19.49
N VAL A 132 12.52 11.54 -18.59
CA VAL A 132 13.26 11.70 -17.35
C VAL A 132 12.30 11.74 -16.15
N LYS A 133 12.60 10.96 -15.10
CA LYS A 133 11.91 10.98 -13.81
C LYS A 133 12.47 12.06 -12.89
N PHE A 134 11.76 12.30 -11.77
CA PHE A 134 12.26 13.06 -10.63
C PHE A 134 13.70 12.63 -10.27
N LEU A 135 14.61 13.58 -10.08
CA LEU A 135 16.05 13.39 -9.85
C LEU A 135 16.87 12.89 -11.07
N GLY A 136 16.38 13.02 -12.31
CA GLY A 136 17.15 12.72 -13.51
C GLY A 136 17.21 11.24 -13.92
N GLU A 137 16.44 10.38 -13.27
CA GLU A 137 16.37 8.95 -13.59
C GLU A 137 15.67 8.69 -14.94
N VAL A 138 16.18 7.71 -15.70
CA VAL A 138 15.60 7.33 -16.99
C VAL A 138 14.24 6.70 -16.82
N GLN A 139 13.24 7.21 -17.54
CA GLN A 139 11.87 6.72 -17.50
C GLN A 139 11.67 5.58 -18.52
N SER A 140 11.34 4.37 -18.05
CA SER A 140 10.84 3.30 -18.94
C SER A 140 9.33 3.43 -19.14
N ALA A 141 8.89 3.41 -20.41
CA ALA A 141 7.47 3.34 -20.74
C ALA A 141 7.00 1.88 -20.67
N TYR A 142 6.01 1.58 -19.81
CA TYR A 142 5.31 0.30 -19.81
C TYR A 142 3.84 0.50 -19.50
N PRO A 143 2.95 -0.38 -19.99
CA PRO A 143 1.54 -0.34 -19.61
C PRO A 143 1.38 -0.40 -18.08
N LYS A 144 0.35 0.23 -17.53
CA LYS A 144 0.06 0.28 -16.08
C LYS A 144 1.10 1.05 -15.24
N LYS A 145 1.86 1.94 -15.86
CA LYS A 145 2.76 2.83 -15.12
C LYS A 145 1.95 3.69 -14.14
N ASN A 146 2.51 3.91 -12.93
CA ASN A 146 1.91 4.63 -11.82
C ASN A 146 0.66 3.96 -11.19
N TRP A 147 0.17 2.83 -11.68
CA TRP A 147 -0.97 2.15 -11.07
C TRP A 147 -0.67 1.64 -9.66
N SER A 148 0.58 1.28 -9.39
CA SER A 148 1.01 0.76 -8.08
C SER A 148 1.21 1.82 -7.01
N SER A 149 1.00 3.11 -7.31
CA SER A 149 1.11 4.19 -6.33
C SER A 149 -0.02 4.19 -5.29
N LEU A 150 -1.19 3.65 -5.67
CA LEU A 150 -2.31 3.38 -4.79
C LEU A 150 -2.88 2.01 -5.12
N MET A 151 -2.90 1.09 -4.15
CA MET A 151 -3.40 -0.27 -4.33
C MET A 151 -4.30 -0.68 -3.18
N LEU A 152 -5.51 -1.15 -3.50
CA LEU A 152 -6.32 -1.99 -2.61
C LEU A 152 -5.94 -3.45 -2.88
N LEU A 153 -5.35 -4.11 -1.90
CA LEU A 153 -4.84 -5.47 -2.02
C LEU A 153 -5.72 -6.45 -1.25
N ASN A 154 -6.32 -7.39 -1.96
CA ASN A 154 -6.92 -8.58 -1.35
C ASN A 154 -5.79 -9.56 -1.04
N CYS A 155 -5.23 -9.47 0.16
CA CYS A 155 -4.03 -10.20 0.54
C CYS A 155 -4.22 -11.72 0.42
N SER A 156 -5.43 -12.24 0.65
CA SER A 156 -5.75 -13.66 0.53
C SER A 156 -5.65 -14.19 -0.91
N ARG A 157 -5.76 -13.31 -1.91
CA ARG A 157 -5.60 -13.64 -3.32
C ARG A 157 -4.19 -13.36 -3.86
N CYS A 158 -3.36 -12.69 -3.08
CA CYS A 158 -2.01 -12.28 -3.47
C CYS A 158 -0.92 -13.26 -2.97
N THR A 159 -1.24 -14.54 -2.81
CA THR A 159 -0.33 -15.56 -2.25
C THR A 159 0.93 -15.83 -3.08
N LYS A 160 0.93 -15.43 -4.37
CA LYS A 160 2.14 -15.49 -5.23
C LYS A 160 3.18 -14.44 -4.87
N LEU A 161 2.80 -13.35 -4.19
CA LEU A 161 3.73 -12.32 -3.72
C LEU A 161 4.45 -12.78 -2.45
N THR A 162 5.16 -13.91 -2.56
CA THR A 162 5.99 -14.43 -1.46
C THR A 162 7.22 -13.55 -1.26
N VAL A 163 7.85 -13.63 -0.08
CA VAL A 163 9.12 -12.93 0.19
C VAL A 163 10.15 -13.26 -0.87
N ASP A 164 10.30 -14.53 -1.24
CA ASP A 164 11.27 -14.95 -2.27
C ASP A 164 10.93 -14.37 -3.64
N TYR A 165 9.67 -14.42 -4.06
CA TYR A 165 9.25 -13.85 -5.35
C TYR A 165 9.51 -12.35 -5.40
N VAL A 166 9.15 -11.60 -4.36
CA VAL A 166 9.41 -10.16 -4.30
C VAL A 166 10.91 -9.85 -4.36
N ASN A 167 11.76 -10.71 -3.79
CA ASN A 167 13.20 -10.52 -3.79
C ASN A 167 13.89 -10.93 -5.10
N THR A 168 13.28 -11.78 -5.93
CA THR A 168 13.94 -12.35 -7.13
C THR A 168 13.30 -11.92 -8.45
N ALA A 169 12.00 -11.62 -8.47
CA ALA A 169 11.30 -11.20 -9.68
C ALA A 169 11.82 -9.86 -10.21
N THR A 170 11.79 -9.66 -11.51
CA THR A 170 12.15 -8.39 -12.13
C THR A 170 11.15 -7.30 -11.79
N GLY A 171 11.56 -6.03 -11.89
CA GLY A 171 10.66 -4.90 -11.68
C GLY A 171 9.46 -4.93 -12.64
N LEU A 172 9.64 -5.37 -13.87
CA LEU A 172 8.56 -5.51 -14.84
C LEU A 172 7.55 -6.60 -14.46
N GLU A 173 8.00 -7.72 -13.91
CA GLU A 173 7.11 -8.79 -13.44
C GLU A 173 6.27 -8.31 -12.26
N LEU A 174 6.89 -7.63 -11.30
CA LEU A 174 6.21 -7.10 -10.12
C LEU A 174 5.21 -5.97 -10.45
N HIS A 175 5.47 -5.15 -11.49
CA HIS A 175 4.61 -4.03 -11.85
C HIS A 175 3.62 -4.32 -12.98
N ARG A 176 3.50 -5.58 -13.43
CA ARG A 176 2.60 -5.98 -14.53
C ARG A 176 1.38 -6.78 -14.07
N PHE A 177 1.15 -6.92 -12.79
CA PHE A 177 0.01 -7.68 -12.26
C PHE A 177 -1.36 -7.19 -12.76
#